data_4d018185271ce03d0e5c0cecb3936f41
#
_entry.id   4d018185271ce03d0e5c0cecb3936f41
#
_cell.length_a   1.000
_cell.length_b   1.000
_cell.length_c   1.000
_cell.angle_alpha   90.00
_cell.angle_beta   90.00
_cell.angle_gamma   90.00
#
_symmetry.space_group_name_H-M   'P 1'
#
loop_
_entity.id
_entity.type
_entity.pdbx_description
1 polymer ?
#
loop_
_entity_poly.entity_id
_entity_poly.type
_entity_poly.pdbx_seq_one_letter_code
_entity_poly.pdbx_strand_id
1 'polypeptide(L)'
;MTAIYKDAGRPVHERVADLLARMTPEEKFAQMHAYWLILDENGNHRERSDLSDEFAGVSEQAALSERLKLGVGQITRPLGTHIVDAKTGVRAANRLQRMMMEETRLGIPALFHEECLVGLLCKDATLFPSSLNY
;
A
#
# COMPACT_ATOMS: atom_id res chain seq x y z
N MET A 1 -9.57 2.16 27.09
CA MET A 1 -9.89 3.46 26.43
C MET A 1 -9.40 3.39 24.99
N THR A 2 -10.25 3.76 24.05
CA THR A 2 -9.86 3.87 22.64
C THR A 2 -8.84 5.00 22.48
N ALA A 3 -7.79 4.79 21.67
CA ALA A 3 -6.79 5.83 21.41
C ALA A 3 -7.43 7.05 20.71
N ILE A 4 -6.99 8.27 21.06
CA ILE A 4 -7.58 9.52 20.55
C ILE A 4 -7.48 9.57 19.02
N TYR A 5 -6.37 9.12 18.43
CA TYR A 5 -6.22 9.14 16.97
C TYR A 5 -7.23 8.28 16.21
N LYS A 6 -7.82 7.27 16.87
CA LYS A 6 -8.86 6.39 16.28
C LYS A 6 -10.28 6.95 16.44
N ASP A 7 -10.46 8.01 17.22
CA ASP A 7 -11.77 8.62 17.46
C ASP A 7 -12.05 9.68 16.40
N ALA A 8 -12.92 9.35 15.43
CA ALA A 8 -13.31 10.25 14.36
C ALA A 8 -14.03 11.53 14.83
N GLY A 9 -14.58 11.55 16.04
CA GLY A 9 -15.24 12.72 16.65
C GLY A 9 -14.27 13.76 17.19
N ARG A 10 -12.98 13.43 17.28
CA ARG A 10 -11.97 14.38 17.78
C ARG A 10 -11.42 15.25 16.66
N PRO A 11 -11.00 16.50 16.97
CA PRO A 11 -10.33 17.37 16.02
C PRO A 11 -9.08 16.71 15.41
N VAL A 12 -8.83 16.97 14.12
CA VAL A 12 -7.70 16.34 13.39
C VAL A 12 -6.37 16.59 14.08
N HIS A 13 -6.11 17.82 14.56
CA HIS A 13 -4.84 18.16 15.22
C HIS A 13 -4.60 17.37 16.51
N GLU A 14 -5.64 17.08 17.31
CA GLU A 14 -5.54 16.23 18.50
C GLU A 14 -5.22 14.78 18.11
N ARG A 15 -5.88 14.28 17.07
CA ARG A 15 -5.65 12.93 16.55
C ARG A 15 -4.24 12.76 16.02
N VAL A 16 -3.74 13.75 15.27
CA VAL A 16 -2.36 13.76 14.75
C VAL A 16 -1.35 13.81 15.89
N ALA A 17 -1.54 14.69 16.87
CA ALA A 17 -0.64 14.79 18.02
C ALA A 17 -0.57 13.48 18.82
N ASP A 18 -1.72 12.84 19.11
CA ASP A 18 -1.79 11.56 19.82
C ASP A 18 -1.09 10.44 19.02
N LEU A 19 -1.33 10.37 17.70
CA LEU A 19 -0.69 9.38 16.82
C LEU A 19 0.83 9.55 16.81
N LEU A 20 1.32 10.76 16.55
CA LEU A 20 2.75 11.06 16.50
C LEU A 20 3.47 10.78 17.82
N ALA A 21 2.80 11.02 18.97
CA ALA A 21 3.34 10.71 20.28
C ALA A 21 3.48 9.20 20.54
N ARG A 22 2.67 8.38 19.87
CA ARG A 22 2.70 6.90 20.00
C ARG A 22 3.69 6.23 19.03
N MET A 23 4.03 6.88 17.94
CA MET A 23 4.91 6.34 16.91
C MET A 23 6.36 6.29 17.36
N THR A 24 7.02 5.14 17.10
CA THR A 24 8.48 5.07 17.19
C THR A 24 9.13 5.83 16.03
N PRO A 25 10.43 6.16 16.12
CA PRO A 25 11.14 6.76 14.98
C PRO A 25 11.05 5.92 13.70
N GLU A 26 11.15 4.59 13.83
CA GLU A 26 11.07 3.65 12.71
C GLU A 26 9.68 3.66 12.07
N GLU A 27 8.62 3.71 12.87
CA GLU A 27 7.25 3.82 12.35
C GLU A 27 6.99 5.17 11.67
N LYS A 28 7.55 6.26 12.18
CA LYS A 28 7.50 7.57 11.50
C LYS A 28 8.22 7.52 10.16
N PHE A 29 9.38 6.90 10.14
CA PHE A 29 10.15 6.71 8.91
C PHE A 29 9.41 5.82 7.90
N ALA A 30 8.78 4.74 8.34
CA ALA A 30 7.97 3.87 7.50
C ALA A 30 6.81 4.63 6.81
N GLN A 31 6.19 5.61 7.48
CA GLN A 31 5.14 6.44 6.88
C GLN A 31 5.64 7.38 5.77
N MET A 32 6.94 7.60 5.66
CA MET A 32 7.53 8.41 4.59
C MET A 32 7.85 7.59 3.34
N HIS A 33 7.69 6.27 3.38
CA HIS A 33 7.99 5.37 2.26
C HIS A 33 6.74 5.03 1.45
N ALA A 34 7.00 4.74 0.16
CA ALA A 34 6.06 4.09 -0.73
C ALA A 34 6.55 2.66 -1.02
N TYR A 35 5.65 1.69 -0.93
CA TYR A 35 5.92 0.32 -1.32
C TYR A 35 5.33 0.05 -2.70
N TRP A 36 6.18 -0.37 -3.64
CA TRP A 36 5.73 -0.74 -4.97
C TRP A 36 5.21 -2.18 -4.96
N LEU A 37 3.89 -2.31 -5.01
CA LEU A 37 3.24 -3.60 -4.99
C LEU A 37 3.18 -4.21 -6.39
N ILE A 38 3.47 -5.51 -6.48
CA ILE A 38 3.19 -6.32 -7.67
C ILE A 38 2.16 -7.37 -7.28
N LEU A 39 1.11 -7.49 -8.10
CA LEU A 39 0.11 -8.53 -7.97
C LEU A 39 0.25 -9.54 -9.10
N ASP A 40 -0.05 -10.81 -8.85
CA ASP A 40 -0.29 -11.80 -9.88
C ASP A 40 -1.71 -11.66 -10.47
N GLU A 41 -2.03 -12.47 -11.45
CA GLU A 41 -3.35 -12.52 -12.10
C GLU A 41 -4.51 -12.83 -11.13
N ASN A 42 -4.23 -13.43 -9.99
CA ASN A 42 -5.18 -13.76 -8.93
C ASN A 42 -5.24 -12.67 -7.84
N GLY A 43 -4.43 -11.63 -7.96
CA GLY A 43 -4.34 -10.55 -7.00
C GLY A 43 -3.53 -10.88 -5.76
N ASN A 44 -2.66 -11.90 -5.80
CA ASN A 44 -1.72 -12.18 -4.74
C ASN A 44 -0.43 -11.38 -4.95
N HIS A 45 0.25 -11.06 -3.86
CA HIS A 45 1.54 -10.39 -3.92
C HIS A 45 2.59 -11.29 -4.59
N ARG A 46 3.41 -10.69 -5.45
CA ARG A 46 4.62 -11.27 -6.02
C ARG A 46 5.82 -10.38 -5.74
N GLU A 47 6.95 -11.00 -5.45
CA GLU A 47 8.23 -10.29 -5.39
C GLU A 47 8.70 -9.89 -6.80
N ARG A 48 9.40 -8.79 -6.89
CA ARG A 48 10.06 -8.36 -8.12
C ARG A 48 11.29 -9.26 -8.37
N SER A 49 11.28 -9.99 -9.46
CA SER A 49 12.39 -10.89 -9.84
C SER A 49 13.69 -10.15 -10.16
N ASP A 50 13.61 -8.88 -10.52
CA ASP A 50 14.76 -8.02 -10.82
C ASP A 50 15.43 -7.40 -9.58
N LEU A 51 14.83 -7.56 -8.40
CA LEU A 51 15.36 -7.10 -7.11
C LEU A 51 15.64 -8.27 -6.13
N SER A 52 15.56 -9.51 -6.60
CA SER A 52 15.29 -10.69 -5.78
C SER A 52 16.51 -11.36 -5.11
N ASP A 53 17.75 -10.93 -5.37
CA ASP A 53 18.92 -11.64 -4.81
C ASP A 53 19.04 -11.49 -3.28
N GLU A 54 18.48 -10.43 -2.69
CA GLU A 54 18.49 -10.21 -1.24
C GLU A 54 17.46 -11.06 -0.47
N PHE A 55 16.45 -11.61 -1.14
CA PHE A 55 15.30 -12.27 -0.49
C PHE A 55 15.04 -13.69 -1.00
N ALA A 56 16.03 -14.30 -1.64
CA ALA A 56 15.94 -15.67 -2.12
C ALA A 56 15.64 -16.63 -0.96
N GLY A 57 14.51 -17.32 -1.03
CA GLY A 57 14.14 -18.36 -0.07
C GLY A 57 13.08 -17.98 0.97
N VAL A 58 12.56 -16.74 0.97
CA VAL A 58 11.44 -16.34 1.81
C VAL A 58 10.14 -16.43 1.00
N SER A 59 9.06 -16.97 1.59
CA SER A 59 7.76 -16.96 0.90
C SER A 59 7.29 -15.52 0.65
N GLU A 60 6.70 -15.27 -0.52
CA GLU A 60 6.25 -13.94 -0.94
C GLU A 60 5.29 -13.28 0.08
N GLN A 61 4.42 -14.07 0.69
CA GLN A 61 3.49 -13.56 1.70
C GLN A 61 4.19 -13.21 3.03
N ALA A 62 5.13 -14.03 3.48
CA ALA A 62 5.90 -13.76 4.69
C ALA A 62 6.83 -12.53 4.49
N ALA A 63 7.40 -12.39 3.30
CA ALA A 63 8.20 -11.23 2.94
C ALA A 63 7.36 -9.95 2.98
N LEU A 64 6.13 -9.97 2.47
CA LEU A 64 5.22 -8.83 2.50
C LEU A 64 4.86 -8.42 3.94
N SER A 65 4.43 -9.37 4.77
CA SER A 65 4.08 -9.09 6.18
C SER A 65 5.26 -8.53 6.96
N GLU A 66 6.47 -9.07 6.77
CA GLU A 66 7.67 -8.57 7.42
C GLU A 66 8.03 -7.15 6.97
N ARG A 67 7.95 -6.87 5.66
CA ARG A 67 8.23 -5.53 5.11
C ARG A 67 7.25 -4.47 5.60
N LEU A 68 5.99 -4.83 5.78
CA LEU A 68 4.91 -3.91 6.14
C LEU A 68 4.58 -3.91 7.64
N LYS A 69 5.31 -4.65 8.47
CA LYS A 69 5.05 -4.78 9.92
C LYS A 69 5.05 -3.45 10.70
N LEU A 70 5.82 -2.48 10.25
CA LEU A 70 5.86 -1.12 10.82
C LEU A 70 4.83 -0.18 10.18
N GLY A 71 4.04 -0.68 9.24
CA GLY A 71 3.21 0.14 8.39
C GLY A 71 3.97 0.69 7.18
N VAL A 72 3.27 1.40 6.31
CA VAL A 72 3.81 2.13 5.17
C VAL A 72 2.88 3.31 4.85
N GLY A 73 3.46 4.44 4.46
CA GLY A 73 2.64 5.62 4.13
C GLY A 73 1.85 5.43 2.85
N GLN A 74 2.46 4.85 1.84
CA GLN A 74 1.87 4.72 0.52
C GLN A 74 2.10 3.32 -0.07
N ILE A 75 1.14 2.85 -0.86
CA ILE A 75 1.29 1.68 -1.73
C ILE A 75 1.08 2.16 -3.16
N THR A 76 2.13 2.03 -3.97
CA THR A 76 2.12 2.49 -5.35
C THR A 76 1.78 1.36 -6.31
N ARG A 77 0.98 1.68 -7.33
CA ARG A 77 0.60 0.85 -8.46
C ARG A 77 0.01 -0.53 -8.09
N PRO A 78 -0.91 -0.60 -7.13
CA PRO A 78 -1.52 -1.88 -6.77
C PRO A 78 -2.32 -2.54 -7.91
N LEU A 79 -2.76 -1.76 -8.91
CA LEU A 79 -3.52 -2.25 -10.06
C LEU A 79 -2.72 -2.23 -11.36
N GLY A 80 -1.77 -1.28 -11.49
CA GLY A 80 -1.12 -0.97 -12.75
C GLY A 80 0.22 -1.66 -12.99
N THR A 81 0.79 -2.36 -12.00
CA THR A 81 2.05 -3.09 -12.19
C THR A 81 1.83 -4.40 -12.95
N HIS A 82 0.72 -5.08 -12.68
CA HIS A 82 0.22 -6.20 -13.46
C HIS A 82 -1.24 -5.96 -13.77
N ILE A 83 -1.61 -6.04 -15.04
CA ILE A 83 -2.98 -5.68 -15.46
C ILE A 83 -3.97 -6.71 -14.95
N VAL A 84 -4.66 -6.38 -13.88
CA VAL A 84 -5.74 -7.18 -13.28
C VAL A 84 -7.10 -6.55 -13.59
N ASP A 85 -8.16 -7.36 -13.56
CA ASP A 85 -9.51 -6.81 -13.64
C ASP A 85 -9.88 -6.02 -12.36
N ALA A 86 -10.83 -5.09 -12.49
CA ALA A 86 -11.22 -4.18 -11.41
C ALA A 86 -11.67 -4.92 -10.14
N LYS A 87 -12.36 -6.04 -10.26
CA LYS A 87 -12.85 -6.84 -9.12
C LYS A 87 -11.70 -7.49 -8.36
N THR A 88 -10.74 -8.06 -9.07
CA THR A 88 -9.51 -8.65 -8.49
C THR A 88 -8.68 -7.56 -7.81
N GLY A 89 -8.48 -6.42 -8.48
CA GLY A 89 -7.74 -5.30 -7.94
C GLY A 89 -8.35 -4.74 -6.65
N VAL A 90 -9.66 -4.50 -6.63
CA VAL A 90 -10.37 -4.02 -5.42
C VAL A 90 -10.28 -5.01 -4.26
N ARG A 91 -10.39 -6.31 -4.53
CA ARG A 91 -10.23 -7.34 -3.49
C ARG A 91 -8.81 -7.35 -2.91
N ALA A 92 -7.80 -7.22 -3.76
CA ALA A 92 -6.41 -7.13 -3.33
C ALA A 92 -6.17 -5.86 -2.50
N ALA A 93 -6.64 -4.70 -2.95
CA ALA A 93 -6.55 -3.44 -2.23
C ALA A 93 -7.22 -3.51 -0.86
N ASN A 94 -8.43 -4.05 -0.77
CA ASN A 94 -9.14 -4.22 0.50
C ASN A 94 -8.41 -5.20 1.45
N ARG A 95 -7.81 -6.26 0.93
CA ARG A 95 -7.02 -7.20 1.71
C ARG A 95 -5.78 -6.53 2.30
N LEU A 96 -5.07 -5.74 1.51
CA LEU A 96 -3.91 -4.97 1.96
C LEU A 96 -4.29 -3.93 3.02
N GLN A 97 -5.35 -3.15 2.80
CA GLN A 97 -5.82 -2.20 3.82
C GLN A 97 -6.20 -2.90 5.12
N ARG A 98 -6.85 -4.05 5.05
CA ARG A 98 -7.19 -4.84 6.24
C ARG A 98 -5.92 -5.29 6.96
N MET A 99 -4.93 -5.81 6.25
CA MET A 99 -3.63 -6.18 6.82
C MET A 99 -2.97 -4.98 7.51
N MET A 100 -2.94 -3.80 6.88
CA MET A 100 -2.38 -2.59 7.49
C MET A 100 -3.11 -2.19 8.78
N MET A 101 -4.43 -2.32 8.79
CA MET A 101 -5.26 -1.90 9.91
C MET A 101 -5.30 -2.91 11.07
N GLU A 102 -5.22 -4.20 10.78
CA GLU A 102 -5.44 -5.28 11.75
C GLU A 102 -4.13 -5.94 12.21
N GLU A 103 -3.09 -5.96 11.35
CA GLU A 103 -1.84 -6.70 11.63
C GLU A 103 -0.66 -5.78 11.99
N THR A 104 -0.80 -4.46 11.84
CA THR A 104 0.22 -3.50 12.30
C THR A 104 -0.15 -2.89 13.65
N ARG A 105 0.85 -2.51 14.44
CA ARG A 105 0.67 -2.02 15.81
C ARG A 105 -0.26 -0.80 15.92
N LEU A 106 -0.15 0.13 14.99
CA LEU A 106 -0.93 1.38 15.01
C LEU A 106 -2.20 1.30 14.16
N GLY A 107 -2.28 0.36 13.23
CA GLY A 107 -3.44 0.19 12.37
C GLY A 107 -3.69 1.38 11.46
N ILE A 108 -2.63 1.98 10.90
CA ILE A 108 -2.73 3.13 9.99
C ILE A 108 -2.96 2.58 8.57
N PRO A 109 -4.04 2.97 7.88
CA PRO A 109 -4.24 2.58 6.49
C PRO A 109 -3.21 3.26 5.58
N ALA A 110 -2.77 2.57 4.52
CA ALA A 110 -1.89 3.15 3.53
C ALA A 110 -2.66 3.99 2.50
N LEU A 111 -2.02 5.04 1.98
CA LEU A 111 -2.52 5.77 0.82
C LEU A 111 -2.18 4.99 -0.46
N PHE A 112 -3.19 4.60 -1.23
CA PHE A 112 -2.98 3.95 -2.52
C PHE A 112 -2.94 4.99 -3.63
N HIS A 113 -2.00 4.83 -4.55
CA HIS A 113 -1.91 5.68 -5.75
C HIS A 113 -1.45 4.89 -6.97
N GLU A 114 -1.81 5.37 -8.14
CA GLU A 114 -1.47 4.79 -9.43
C GLU A 114 -0.75 5.83 -10.31
N GLU A 115 0.04 5.34 -11.26
CA GLU A 115 0.58 6.16 -12.34
C GLU A 115 -0.34 6.07 -13.55
N CYS A 116 -0.78 7.23 -14.04
CA CYS A 116 -1.76 7.32 -15.12
C CYS A 116 -1.23 8.12 -16.32
N LEU A 117 0.01 7.83 -16.78
CA LEU A 117 0.66 8.55 -17.88
C LEU A 117 -0.15 8.52 -19.19
N VAL A 118 -0.82 7.42 -19.43
CA VAL A 118 -1.67 7.20 -20.62
C VAL A 118 -3.09 6.73 -20.21
N GLY A 119 -3.52 7.06 -19.02
CA GLY A 119 -4.70 6.50 -18.36
C GLY A 119 -4.34 5.41 -17.35
N LEU A 120 -5.32 4.95 -16.60
CA LEU A 120 -5.14 3.89 -15.63
C LEU A 120 -4.80 2.56 -16.33
N LEU A 121 -3.66 1.96 -16.00
CA LEU A 121 -3.25 0.65 -16.52
C LEU A 121 -3.98 -0.48 -15.77
N CYS A 122 -5.27 -0.59 -16.01
CA CYS A 122 -6.13 -1.65 -15.47
C CYS A 122 -6.90 -2.29 -16.62
N LYS A 123 -7.28 -3.55 -16.49
CA LYS A 123 -8.10 -4.23 -17.51
C LYS A 123 -9.42 -3.47 -17.70
N ASP A 124 -9.80 -3.29 -18.97
CA ASP A 124 -11.01 -2.58 -19.40
C ASP A 124 -11.02 -1.06 -19.11
N ALA A 125 -9.89 -0.49 -18.65
CA ALA A 125 -9.75 0.96 -18.52
C ALA A 125 -9.41 1.61 -19.87
N THR A 126 -9.78 2.88 -20.02
CA THR A 126 -9.47 3.66 -21.22
C THR A 126 -8.01 4.12 -21.20
N LEU A 127 -7.30 3.83 -22.28
CA LEU A 127 -5.95 4.36 -22.52
C LEU A 127 -6.02 5.57 -23.46
N PHE A 128 -5.18 6.54 -23.19
CA PHE A 128 -5.04 7.77 -23.96
C PHE A 128 -3.66 7.82 -24.62
N PRO A 129 -3.48 8.62 -25.70
CA PRO A 129 -2.15 8.91 -26.23
C PRO A 129 -1.24 9.51 -25.15
N SER A 130 0.07 9.21 -25.24
CA SER A 130 1.05 9.79 -24.32
C SER A 130 1.07 11.32 -24.44
N SER A 131 1.09 12.00 -23.30
CA SER A 131 1.20 13.48 -23.23
C SER A 131 2.51 14.03 -23.82
N LEU A 132 3.51 13.19 -24.05
CA LEU A 132 4.77 13.59 -24.69
C LEU A 132 4.62 13.84 -26.22
N ASN A 133 3.47 13.54 -26.78
CA ASN A 133 3.17 13.74 -28.20
C ASN A 133 2.40 15.05 -28.50
N TYR A 134 2.30 15.95 -27.52
CA TYR A 134 1.65 17.26 -27.68
C TYR A 134 2.65 18.40 -27.61
#